data_130df1804d2860f857ac382b52168af2
#
_entry.id   130df1804d2860f857ac382b52168af2
#
_cell.length_a   1.000
_cell.length_b   1.000
_cell.length_c   1.000
_cell.angle_alpha   90.00
_cell.angle_beta   90.00
_cell.angle_gamma   90.00
#
_symmetry.space_group_name_H-M   'P 1'
#
loop_
_entity.id
_entity.type
_entity.pdbx_description
1 polymer ?
#
loop_
_entity_poly.entity_id
_entity_poly.type
_entity_poly.pdbx_seq_one_letter_code
_entity_poly.pdbx_strand_id
1 'polypeptide(L)'
;MNELPVVHKFGGSCLRDASDLEHIAEIITNADQPVILVVSALWGTTDRLMRAAQEPRYAGRLVNDLASHHLRFSPTLIESPLYEVFQRVLDGIEDALTALATDRSDRHAYNQLLASGERLSALVIAHALSIRGFDAHPLGSEDIGLQLNGEGTASQVNIEGSRRKLDRDAFYGVPVVTGWFGEGTDGNIALLGRGGSDHTATALAALLQAQRVVLWKDVLGIYPVNPRWGVQSAPIPYLGYAEAIEFSNADATILHPATVEPVYAMGIPIEIRHLARYKENGMKTVIGPDIEVEPNIKGIACIPRVACVNVEVRYAQDAALELSDLLQELNEANIRICSFETTNAQWRFVFPQHEVSRGVQIIKRRCSVVDYEYFAAMLSFIGCRDIDYLQEKLSLYHDVNESQLYQSATSIHMLSKRADISRMLDEMMALVSESNE
;
A
#
# COMPACT_ATOMS: atom_id res chain seq x y z
N MET A 1 -23.00 -24.90 4.61
CA MET A 1 -21.92 -24.00 5.11
C MET A 1 -21.73 -22.97 4.03
N ASN A 2 -21.92 -21.69 4.31
CA ASN A 2 -21.64 -20.66 3.32
C ASN A 2 -20.13 -20.68 3.06
N GLU A 3 -19.74 -20.83 1.79
CA GLU A 3 -18.33 -20.75 1.39
C GLU A 3 -17.80 -19.37 1.72
N LEU A 4 -16.55 -19.30 2.25
CA LEU A 4 -15.91 -18.04 2.57
C LEU A 4 -15.54 -17.31 1.27
N PRO A 5 -15.80 -16.00 1.17
CA PRO A 5 -15.52 -15.25 -0.05
C PRO A 5 -14.02 -15.08 -0.28
N VAL A 6 -13.66 -14.78 -1.53
CA VAL A 6 -12.34 -14.28 -1.92
C VAL A 6 -12.48 -12.81 -2.31
N VAL A 7 -11.64 -11.96 -1.72
CA VAL A 7 -11.61 -10.54 -2.07
C VAL A 7 -10.55 -10.32 -3.15
N HIS A 8 -10.98 -9.85 -4.32
CA HIS A 8 -10.12 -9.50 -5.44
C HIS A 8 -10.01 -7.98 -5.56
N LYS A 9 -8.81 -7.45 -5.50
CA LYS A 9 -8.58 -6.02 -5.68
C LYS A 9 -7.90 -5.73 -7.01
N PHE A 10 -8.47 -4.82 -7.77
CA PHE A 10 -7.91 -4.35 -9.04
C PHE A 10 -7.44 -2.90 -8.92
N GLY A 11 -6.12 -2.70 -9.08
CA GLY A 11 -5.50 -1.37 -9.06
C GLY A 11 -5.73 -0.60 -10.37
N GLY A 12 -5.50 0.70 -10.38
CA GLY A 12 -5.60 1.50 -11.60
C GLY A 12 -4.69 1.01 -12.72
N SER A 13 -3.54 0.41 -12.42
CA SER A 13 -2.65 -0.23 -13.41
C SER A 13 -3.25 -1.47 -14.08
N CYS A 14 -4.31 -2.03 -13.51
CA CYS A 14 -5.10 -3.16 -14.03
C CYS A 14 -6.44 -2.73 -14.63
N LEU A 15 -6.67 -1.43 -14.81
CA LEU A 15 -7.92 -0.83 -15.31
C LEU A 15 -7.57 0.25 -16.34
N ARG A 16 -6.82 -0.15 -17.39
CA ARG A 16 -6.31 0.76 -18.43
C ARG A 16 -7.24 0.86 -19.63
N ASP A 17 -7.83 -0.26 -20.01
CA ASP A 17 -8.75 -0.35 -21.12
C ASP A 17 -9.77 -1.49 -20.96
N ALA A 18 -10.71 -1.59 -21.89
CA ALA A 18 -11.80 -2.56 -21.84
C ALA A 18 -11.33 -4.02 -21.92
N SER A 19 -10.12 -4.31 -22.41
CA SER A 19 -9.59 -5.69 -22.47
C SER A 19 -9.25 -6.23 -21.06
N ASP A 20 -8.94 -5.36 -20.11
CA ASP A 20 -8.74 -5.76 -18.72
C ASP A 20 -10.00 -6.37 -18.10
N LEU A 21 -11.20 -5.93 -18.56
CA LEU A 21 -12.47 -6.48 -18.10
C LEU A 21 -12.69 -7.95 -18.51
N GLU A 22 -12.11 -8.38 -19.64
CA GLU A 22 -12.18 -9.80 -20.05
C GLU A 22 -11.38 -10.67 -19.08
N HIS A 23 -10.21 -10.23 -18.65
CA HIS A 23 -9.43 -10.93 -17.63
C HIS A 23 -10.21 -11.02 -16.30
N ILE A 24 -10.85 -9.91 -15.89
CA ILE A 24 -11.67 -9.89 -14.66
C ILE A 24 -12.84 -10.86 -14.78
N ALA A 25 -13.57 -10.84 -15.89
CA ALA A 25 -14.69 -11.75 -16.13
C ALA A 25 -14.26 -13.23 -16.13
N GLU A 26 -13.12 -13.56 -16.77
CA GLU A 26 -12.58 -14.92 -16.73
C GLU A 26 -12.15 -15.35 -15.33
N ILE A 27 -11.57 -14.45 -14.51
CA ILE A 27 -11.21 -14.73 -13.12
C ILE A 27 -12.47 -15.08 -12.31
N ILE A 28 -13.55 -14.31 -12.47
CA ILE A 28 -14.82 -14.56 -11.78
C ILE A 28 -15.45 -15.88 -12.26
N THR A 29 -15.43 -16.12 -13.57
CA THR A 29 -15.99 -17.37 -14.15
C THR A 29 -15.29 -18.63 -13.61
N ASN A 30 -13.99 -18.54 -13.36
CA ASN A 30 -13.18 -19.66 -12.85
C ASN A 30 -13.06 -19.69 -11.32
N ALA A 31 -13.82 -18.85 -10.61
CA ALA A 31 -13.81 -18.83 -9.15
C ALA A 31 -14.78 -19.91 -8.62
N ASP A 32 -14.28 -20.73 -7.70
CA ASP A 32 -15.11 -21.73 -6.99
C ASP A 32 -15.81 -21.14 -5.75
N GLN A 33 -15.40 -19.95 -5.31
CA GLN A 33 -15.92 -19.28 -4.10
C GLN A 33 -16.64 -17.97 -4.48
N PRO A 34 -17.50 -17.44 -3.57
CA PRO A 34 -18.07 -16.10 -3.75
C PRO A 34 -16.96 -15.05 -3.92
N VAL A 35 -17.13 -14.16 -4.88
CA VAL A 35 -16.14 -13.14 -5.26
C VAL A 35 -16.61 -11.77 -4.82
N ILE A 36 -15.74 -11.02 -4.18
CA ILE A 36 -15.93 -9.60 -3.86
C ILE A 36 -14.84 -8.82 -4.59
N LEU A 37 -15.23 -7.84 -5.38
CA LEU A 37 -14.29 -6.98 -6.09
C LEU A 37 -14.08 -5.68 -5.33
N VAL A 38 -12.83 -5.26 -5.16
CA VAL A 38 -12.46 -3.90 -4.72
C VAL A 38 -11.73 -3.22 -5.85
N VAL A 39 -12.19 -2.06 -6.27
CA VAL A 39 -11.66 -1.36 -7.42
C VAL A 39 -11.09 0.00 -7.06
N SER A 40 -9.96 0.34 -7.66
CA SER A 40 -9.45 1.71 -7.70
C SER A 40 -10.08 2.47 -8.86
N ALA A 41 -9.87 3.78 -8.91
CA ALA A 41 -10.19 4.58 -10.08
C ALA A 41 -9.50 4.03 -11.35
N LEU A 42 -10.12 4.17 -12.51
CA LEU A 42 -9.53 3.83 -13.80
C LEU A 42 -8.21 4.60 -13.99
N TRP A 43 -7.27 4.00 -14.75
CA TRP A 43 -5.94 4.54 -14.97
C TRP A 43 -5.94 6.04 -15.32
N GLY A 44 -5.16 6.82 -14.55
CA GLY A 44 -4.98 8.25 -14.72
C GLY A 44 -6.16 9.13 -14.29
N THR A 45 -7.24 8.56 -13.74
CA THR A 45 -8.42 9.34 -13.29
C THR A 45 -8.07 10.17 -12.06
N THR A 46 -7.45 9.58 -11.04
CA THR A 46 -7.07 10.27 -9.80
C THR A 46 -6.16 11.48 -10.09
N ASP A 47 -5.16 11.31 -10.97
CA ASP A 47 -4.24 12.40 -11.34
C ASP A 47 -4.97 13.56 -12.01
N ARG A 48 -5.97 13.27 -12.86
CA ARG A 48 -6.80 14.29 -13.51
C ARG A 48 -7.65 15.05 -12.51
N LEU A 49 -8.26 14.34 -11.54
CA LEU A 49 -9.05 14.95 -10.46
C LEU A 49 -8.17 15.85 -9.58
N MET A 50 -7.02 15.36 -9.13
CA MET A 50 -6.06 16.15 -8.34
C MET A 50 -5.58 17.38 -9.08
N ARG A 51 -5.27 17.24 -10.36
CA ARG A 51 -4.83 18.38 -11.20
C ARG A 51 -5.91 19.44 -11.37
N ALA A 52 -7.17 19.03 -11.56
CA ALA A 52 -8.30 19.96 -11.68
C ALA A 52 -8.58 20.71 -10.36
N ALA A 53 -8.42 20.03 -9.22
CA ALA A 53 -8.52 20.66 -7.90
C ALA A 53 -7.47 21.77 -7.70
N GLN A 54 -6.24 21.54 -8.20
CA GLN A 54 -5.13 22.48 -8.06
C GLN A 54 -5.16 23.62 -9.10
N GLU A 55 -5.58 23.32 -10.33
CA GLU A 55 -5.55 24.23 -11.46
C GLU A 55 -6.93 24.35 -12.13
N PRO A 56 -7.75 25.37 -11.78
CA PRO A 56 -9.13 25.54 -12.28
C PRO A 56 -9.27 25.52 -13.81
N ARG A 57 -8.21 25.87 -14.56
CA ARG A 57 -8.21 25.82 -16.04
C ARG A 57 -8.47 24.41 -16.60
N TYR A 58 -8.22 23.37 -15.82
CA TYR A 58 -8.48 21.97 -16.21
C TYR A 58 -9.88 21.49 -15.82
N ALA A 59 -10.58 22.20 -14.95
CA ALA A 59 -11.91 21.82 -14.47
C ALA A 59 -12.96 21.83 -15.61
N GLY A 60 -12.95 22.82 -16.49
CA GLY A 60 -14.00 23.03 -17.49
C GLY A 60 -14.20 21.96 -18.55
N ARG A 61 -13.26 21.01 -18.71
CA ARG A 61 -13.39 19.84 -19.62
C ARG A 61 -13.35 18.51 -18.89
N LEU A 62 -13.01 18.51 -17.61
CA LEU A 62 -12.72 17.29 -16.84
C LEU A 62 -13.91 16.34 -16.86
N VAL A 63 -15.12 16.81 -16.57
CA VAL A 63 -16.33 15.98 -16.47
C VAL A 63 -16.60 15.26 -17.78
N ASN A 64 -16.58 15.98 -18.91
CA ASN A 64 -16.77 15.39 -20.23
C ASN A 64 -15.67 14.38 -20.60
N ASP A 65 -14.41 14.69 -20.24
CA ASP A 65 -13.28 13.81 -20.49
C ASP A 65 -13.38 12.54 -19.63
N LEU A 66 -13.80 12.66 -18.37
CA LEU A 66 -14.06 11.51 -17.50
C LEU A 66 -15.24 10.69 -17.97
N ALA A 67 -16.37 11.31 -18.32
CA ALA A 67 -17.51 10.60 -18.88
C ALA A 67 -17.13 9.79 -20.12
N SER A 68 -16.44 10.43 -21.07
CA SER A 68 -15.96 9.78 -22.30
C SER A 68 -14.95 8.66 -22.01
N HIS A 69 -14.09 8.85 -21.01
CA HIS A 69 -13.10 7.85 -20.63
C HIS A 69 -13.75 6.60 -20.04
N HIS A 70 -14.69 6.77 -19.10
CA HIS A 70 -15.37 5.67 -18.42
C HIS A 70 -16.34 4.93 -19.35
N LEU A 71 -17.10 5.65 -20.18
CA LEU A 71 -18.02 5.03 -21.14
C LEU A 71 -17.31 4.17 -22.20
N ARG A 72 -16.02 4.34 -22.44
CA ARG A 72 -15.25 3.41 -23.29
C ARG A 72 -15.13 2.01 -22.69
N PHE A 73 -15.16 1.89 -21.36
CA PHE A 73 -15.15 0.58 -20.68
C PHE A 73 -16.50 -0.12 -20.76
N SER A 74 -17.60 0.63 -20.77
CA SER A 74 -18.95 0.09 -20.86
C SER A 74 -19.87 1.06 -21.62
N PRO A 75 -19.84 1.05 -22.97
CA PRO A 75 -20.59 2.00 -23.79
C PRO A 75 -22.10 1.92 -23.58
N THR A 76 -22.65 0.74 -23.33
CA THR A 76 -24.08 0.50 -23.11
C THR A 76 -24.57 0.92 -21.72
N LEU A 77 -23.69 1.42 -20.85
CA LEU A 77 -24.08 1.99 -19.56
C LEU A 77 -25.14 3.10 -19.72
N ILE A 78 -25.08 3.87 -20.81
CA ILE A 78 -26.05 4.94 -21.13
C ILE A 78 -27.50 4.44 -21.27
N GLU A 79 -27.71 3.15 -21.52
CA GLU A 79 -29.00 2.51 -21.68
C GLU A 79 -29.50 1.83 -20.40
N SER A 80 -28.69 1.86 -19.34
CA SER A 80 -28.95 1.17 -18.07
C SER A 80 -29.46 2.12 -16.97
N PRO A 81 -30.18 1.59 -15.97
CA PRO A 81 -30.56 2.39 -14.78
C PRO A 81 -29.36 2.97 -14.01
N LEU A 82 -28.16 2.37 -14.13
CA LEU A 82 -26.95 2.87 -13.49
C LEU A 82 -26.46 4.20 -14.11
N TYR A 83 -26.96 4.56 -15.30
CA TYR A 83 -26.57 5.82 -15.94
C TYR A 83 -27.01 7.05 -15.15
N GLU A 84 -28.17 7.01 -14.50
CA GLU A 84 -28.63 8.10 -13.62
C GLU A 84 -27.69 8.26 -12.41
N VAL A 85 -27.18 7.15 -11.86
CA VAL A 85 -26.20 7.19 -10.78
C VAL A 85 -24.86 7.74 -11.28
N PHE A 86 -24.44 7.31 -12.48
CA PHE A 86 -23.22 7.79 -13.12
C PHE A 86 -23.26 9.31 -13.36
N GLN A 87 -24.39 9.85 -13.84
CA GLN A 87 -24.59 11.29 -14.02
C GLN A 87 -24.50 12.04 -12.68
N ARG A 88 -25.17 11.53 -11.62
CA ARG A 88 -25.07 12.15 -10.29
C ARG A 88 -23.65 12.21 -9.75
N VAL A 89 -22.80 11.23 -10.04
CA VAL A 89 -21.37 11.28 -9.67
C VAL A 89 -20.65 12.35 -10.47
N LEU A 90 -20.95 12.53 -11.75
CA LEU A 90 -20.38 13.58 -12.58
C LEU A 90 -20.83 14.98 -12.12
N ASP A 91 -22.10 15.16 -11.78
CA ASP A 91 -22.63 16.41 -11.21
C ASP A 91 -21.92 16.74 -9.87
N GLY A 92 -21.71 15.73 -9.02
CA GLY A 92 -20.94 15.89 -7.78
C GLY A 92 -19.49 16.31 -7.99
N ILE A 93 -18.86 15.93 -9.12
CA ILE A 93 -17.53 16.44 -9.48
C ILE A 93 -17.60 17.94 -9.81
N GLU A 94 -18.63 18.40 -10.56
CA GLU A 94 -18.81 19.82 -10.88
C GLU A 94 -19.06 20.66 -9.62
N ASP A 95 -19.90 20.15 -8.71
CA ASP A 95 -20.18 20.79 -7.42
C ASP A 95 -18.91 20.91 -6.57
N ALA A 96 -18.14 19.83 -6.44
CA ALA A 96 -16.90 19.84 -5.68
C ALA A 96 -15.85 20.79 -6.28
N LEU A 97 -15.72 20.85 -7.60
CA LEU A 97 -14.83 21.79 -8.27
C LEU A 97 -15.27 23.25 -8.08
N THR A 98 -16.58 23.51 -8.05
CA THR A 98 -17.15 24.84 -7.80
C THR A 98 -16.86 25.28 -6.35
N ALA A 99 -17.02 24.36 -5.37
CA ALA A 99 -16.68 24.62 -3.98
C ALA A 99 -15.18 24.93 -3.83
N LEU A 100 -14.29 24.12 -4.44
CA LEU A 100 -12.84 24.32 -4.41
C LEU A 100 -12.39 25.60 -5.16
N ALA A 101 -13.13 26.06 -6.15
CA ALA A 101 -12.87 27.34 -6.78
C ALA A 101 -13.14 28.51 -5.84
N THR A 102 -14.09 28.34 -4.89
CA THR A 102 -14.45 29.34 -3.88
C THR A 102 -13.53 29.25 -2.66
N ASP A 103 -13.29 28.05 -2.14
CA ASP A 103 -12.39 27.77 -1.03
C ASP A 103 -11.49 26.57 -1.35
N ARG A 104 -10.24 26.83 -1.69
CA ARG A 104 -9.24 25.78 -1.98
C ARG A 104 -8.85 24.92 -0.77
N SER A 105 -9.18 25.37 0.43
CA SER A 105 -8.92 24.62 1.67
C SER A 105 -10.07 23.71 2.07
N ASP A 106 -11.18 23.70 1.34
CA ASP A 106 -12.32 22.83 1.56
C ASP A 106 -11.93 21.34 1.36
N ARG A 107 -11.58 20.71 2.47
CA ARG A 107 -11.19 19.29 2.51
C ARG A 107 -12.35 18.35 2.15
N HIS A 108 -13.58 18.73 2.51
CA HIS A 108 -14.73 17.92 2.20
C HIS A 108 -14.97 17.87 0.69
N ALA A 109 -15.01 19.02 0.02
CA ALA A 109 -15.12 19.07 -1.44
C ALA A 109 -13.96 18.35 -2.13
N TYR A 110 -12.73 18.50 -1.61
CA TYR A 110 -11.56 17.81 -2.16
C TYR A 110 -11.69 16.27 -2.07
N ASN A 111 -12.12 15.75 -0.93
CA ASN A 111 -12.28 14.31 -0.71
C ASN A 111 -13.42 13.73 -1.55
N GLN A 112 -14.54 14.43 -1.64
CA GLN A 112 -15.67 14.05 -2.51
C GLN A 112 -15.24 14.00 -3.98
N LEU A 113 -14.47 15.00 -4.43
CA LEU A 113 -13.91 15.04 -5.77
C LEU A 113 -13.06 13.80 -6.06
N LEU A 114 -12.13 13.47 -5.17
CA LEU A 114 -11.21 12.36 -5.39
C LEU A 114 -11.92 11.00 -5.30
N ALA A 115 -12.83 10.80 -4.35
CA ALA A 115 -13.63 9.57 -4.21
C ALA A 115 -14.50 9.28 -5.44
N SER A 116 -14.85 10.31 -6.23
CA SER A 116 -15.64 10.14 -7.44
C SER A 116 -14.94 9.24 -8.49
N GLY A 117 -13.61 9.16 -8.49
CA GLY A 117 -12.86 8.28 -9.40
C GLY A 117 -13.20 6.81 -9.19
N GLU A 118 -13.21 6.34 -7.95
CA GLU A 118 -13.55 4.98 -7.57
C GLU A 118 -15.04 4.70 -7.77
N ARG A 119 -15.91 5.67 -7.49
CA ARG A 119 -17.37 5.55 -7.75
C ARG A 119 -17.68 5.34 -9.23
N LEU A 120 -17.08 6.17 -10.10
CA LEU A 120 -17.23 5.99 -11.56
C LEU A 120 -16.68 4.64 -12.03
N SER A 121 -15.55 4.20 -11.49
CA SER A 121 -14.92 2.91 -11.79
C SER A 121 -15.84 1.74 -11.39
N ALA A 122 -16.39 1.75 -10.17
CA ALA A 122 -17.28 0.70 -9.68
C ALA A 122 -18.54 0.57 -10.55
N LEU A 123 -19.13 1.70 -10.95
CA LEU A 123 -20.32 1.73 -11.82
C LEU A 123 -20.07 1.09 -13.19
N VAL A 124 -18.98 1.48 -13.87
CA VAL A 124 -18.70 0.96 -15.22
C VAL A 124 -18.27 -0.51 -15.19
N ILE A 125 -17.54 -0.94 -14.17
CA ILE A 125 -17.11 -2.33 -14.02
C ILE A 125 -18.30 -3.21 -13.66
N ALA A 126 -19.15 -2.82 -12.72
CA ALA A 126 -20.36 -3.56 -12.37
C ALA A 126 -21.29 -3.72 -13.57
N HIS A 127 -21.54 -2.65 -14.31
CA HIS A 127 -22.35 -2.72 -15.54
C HIS A 127 -21.71 -3.63 -16.60
N ALA A 128 -20.39 -3.49 -16.83
CA ALA A 128 -19.69 -4.31 -17.81
C ALA A 128 -19.72 -5.81 -17.47
N LEU A 129 -19.71 -6.17 -16.19
CA LEU A 129 -19.88 -7.54 -15.71
C LEU A 129 -21.34 -8.00 -15.83
N SER A 130 -22.29 -7.12 -15.50
CA SER A 130 -23.73 -7.41 -15.59
C SER A 130 -24.16 -7.78 -17.01
N ILE A 131 -23.71 -7.05 -18.05
CA ILE A 131 -24.02 -7.38 -19.45
C ILE A 131 -23.35 -8.68 -19.93
N ARG A 132 -22.37 -9.21 -19.18
CA ARG A 132 -21.75 -10.52 -19.39
C ARG A 132 -22.47 -11.65 -18.64
N GLY A 133 -23.56 -11.34 -17.94
CA GLY A 133 -24.39 -12.32 -17.24
C GLY A 133 -24.04 -12.56 -15.77
N PHE A 134 -23.13 -11.76 -15.19
CA PHE A 134 -22.87 -11.80 -13.76
C PHE A 134 -23.91 -10.97 -13.00
N ASP A 135 -24.32 -11.43 -11.81
CA ASP A 135 -25.14 -10.63 -10.88
C ASP A 135 -24.26 -9.60 -10.18
N ALA A 136 -23.76 -8.62 -10.96
CA ALA A 136 -22.80 -7.63 -10.51
C ALA A 136 -23.47 -6.29 -10.23
N HIS A 137 -23.09 -5.65 -9.10
CA HIS A 137 -23.62 -4.35 -8.68
C HIS A 137 -22.55 -3.50 -7.99
N PRO A 138 -22.60 -2.16 -8.13
CA PRO A 138 -21.66 -1.26 -7.47
C PRO A 138 -22.03 -1.03 -6.02
N LEU A 139 -21.02 -0.92 -5.14
CA LEU A 139 -21.17 -0.58 -3.72
C LEU A 139 -20.20 0.54 -3.35
N GLY A 140 -20.70 1.61 -2.74
CA GLY A 140 -19.86 2.61 -2.08
C GLY A 140 -19.31 2.08 -0.76
N SER A 141 -18.03 2.31 -0.47
CA SER A 141 -17.44 1.92 0.82
C SER A 141 -18.14 2.57 2.00
N GLU A 142 -18.55 3.82 1.86
CA GLU A 142 -19.33 4.57 2.84
C GLU A 142 -20.74 4.00 3.02
N ASP A 143 -21.37 3.56 1.92
CA ASP A 143 -22.73 3.04 1.93
C ASP A 143 -22.83 1.69 2.65
N ILE A 144 -21.78 0.87 2.56
CA ILE A 144 -21.70 -0.40 3.31
C ILE A 144 -21.22 -0.24 4.75
N GLY A 145 -20.95 0.98 5.20
CA GLY A 145 -20.56 1.28 6.58
C GLY A 145 -19.08 1.13 6.87
N LEU A 146 -18.19 1.26 5.88
CA LEU A 146 -16.74 1.26 6.12
C LEU A 146 -16.32 2.55 6.83
N GLN A 147 -15.85 2.42 8.07
CA GLN A 147 -15.40 3.51 8.93
C GLN A 147 -13.90 3.68 8.87
N LEU A 148 -13.41 4.93 8.87
CA LEU A 148 -12.00 5.25 8.90
C LEU A 148 -11.59 5.96 10.20
N ASN A 149 -10.34 5.77 10.61
CA ASN A 149 -9.72 6.47 11.75
C ASN A 149 -9.14 7.82 11.31
N GLY A 150 -9.96 8.87 11.29
CA GLY A 150 -9.51 10.22 10.98
C GLY A 150 -10.55 11.06 10.27
N GLU A 151 -10.26 12.35 10.21
CA GLU A 151 -11.06 13.36 9.51
C GLU A 151 -10.32 13.75 8.21
N GLY A 152 -10.99 13.63 7.07
CA GLY A 152 -10.43 14.00 5.76
C GLY A 152 -9.37 13.02 5.25
N THR A 153 -8.23 12.87 5.92
CA THR A 153 -7.21 11.86 5.61
C THR A 153 -7.07 10.90 6.78
N ALA A 154 -7.21 9.62 6.52
CA ALA A 154 -7.11 8.57 7.52
C ALA A 154 -5.90 7.68 7.23
N SER A 155 -5.27 7.18 8.28
CA SER A 155 -4.19 6.20 8.17
C SER A 155 -4.71 4.78 7.97
N GLN A 156 -5.89 4.47 8.51
CA GLN A 156 -6.40 3.11 8.63
C GLN A 156 -7.93 3.04 8.59
N VAL A 157 -8.44 1.85 8.23
CA VAL A 157 -9.83 1.48 8.44
C VAL A 157 -10.06 1.17 9.93
N ASN A 158 -11.12 1.72 10.50
CA ASN A 158 -11.60 1.37 11.83
C ASN A 158 -12.36 0.04 11.78
N ILE A 159 -11.66 -1.07 11.97
CA ILE A 159 -12.23 -2.42 11.87
C ILE A 159 -13.40 -2.62 12.86
N GLU A 160 -13.26 -2.16 14.11
CA GLU A 160 -14.32 -2.32 15.11
C GLU A 160 -15.56 -1.44 14.81
N GLY A 161 -15.34 -0.19 14.38
CA GLY A 161 -16.41 0.71 13.95
C GLY A 161 -17.14 0.14 12.73
N SER A 162 -16.39 -0.29 11.73
CA SER A 162 -16.92 -0.91 10.51
C SER A 162 -17.69 -2.20 10.80
N ARG A 163 -17.20 -3.07 11.69
CA ARG A 163 -17.89 -4.33 12.04
C ARG A 163 -19.29 -4.10 12.59
N ARG A 164 -19.52 -2.98 13.27
CA ARG A 164 -20.84 -2.63 13.84
C ARG A 164 -21.81 -2.05 12.82
N LYS A 165 -21.28 -1.39 11.78
CA LYS A 165 -22.07 -0.70 10.75
C LYS A 165 -22.20 -1.48 9.43
N LEU A 166 -21.35 -2.50 9.21
CA LEU A 166 -21.26 -3.21 7.95
C LEU A 166 -22.58 -3.85 7.57
N ASP A 167 -23.13 -3.42 6.45
CA ASP A 167 -24.28 -4.08 5.80
C ASP A 167 -23.82 -5.35 5.08
N ARG A 168 -23.98 -6.49 5.73
CA ARG A 168 -23.59 -7.79 5.18
C ARG A 168 -24.51 -8.26 4.07
N ASP A 169 -25.75 -7.82 4.04
CA ASP A 169 -26.73 -8.23 3.05
C ASP A 169 -26.46 -7.58 1.69
N ALA A 170 -25.68 -6.49 1.67
CA ALA A 170 -25.22 -5.87 0.43
C ALA A 170 -24.23 -6.74 -0.38
N PHE A 171 -23.60 -7.76 0.25
CA PHE A 171 -22.58 -8.60 -0.41
C PHE A 171 -23.15 -9.85 -1.08
N TYR A 172 -24.19 -9.69 -1.90
CA TYR A 172 -24.74 -10.76 -2.74
C TYR A 172 -24.13 -10.73 -4.16
N GLY A 173 -24.28 -11.80 -4.94
CA GLY A 173 -23.79 -11.87 -6.31
C GLY A 173 -22.30 -11.55 -6.45
N VAL A 174 -21.96 -10.55 -7.26
CA VAL A 174 -20.61 -10.02 -7.47
C VAL A 174 -20.58 -8.53 -7.11
N PRO A 175 -20.41 -8.19 -5.83
CA PRO A 175 -20.32 -6.80 -5.41
C PRO A 175 -19.02 -6.16 -5.89
N VAL A 176 -19.11 -4.96 -6.48
CA VAL A 176 -17.99 -4.13 -6.93
C VAL A 176 -17.85 -2.94 -6.01
N VAL A 177 -16.99 -3.07 -5.02
CA VAL A 177 -16.81 -2.11 -3.92
C VAL A 177 -15.77 -1.06 -4.30
N THR A 178 -16.05 0.20 -3.99
CA THR A 178 -15.08 1.28 -4.13
C THR A 178 -13.93 1.09 -3.13
N GLY A 179 -12.68 1.24 -3.57
CA GLY A 179 -11.52 1.28 -2.68
C GLY A 179 -11.19 2.69 -2.19
N TRP A 180 -10.14 2.80 -1.36
CA TRP A 180 -9.42 4.02 -1.01
C TRP A 180 -10.11 4.98 -0.03
N PHE A 181 -11.41 4.97 0.13
CA PHE A 181 -12.14 5.90 1.00
C PHE A 181 -13.23 5.20 1.84
N GLY A 182 -13.78 5.93 2.78
CA GLY A 182 -14.87 5.52 3.65
C GLY A 182 -15.41 6.71 4.44
N GLU A 183 -16.26 6.44 5.44
CA GLU A 183 -16.78 7.46 6.35
C GLU A 183 -15.74 7.77 7.43
N GLY A 184 -15.33 9.02 7.54
CA GLY A 184 -14.43 9.53 8.57
C GLY A 184 -15.13 9.70 9.93
N THR A 185 -14.35 10.11 10.94
CA THR A 185 -14.86 10.31 12.32
C THR A 185 -15.83 11.49 12.43
N ASP A 186 -15.82 12.39 11.47
CA ASP A 186 -16.74 13.53 11.34
C ASP A 186 -18.00 13.21 10.52
N GLY A 187 -18.16 11.96 10.06
CA GLY A 187 -19.27 11.52 9.23
C GLY A 187 -19.16 11.92 7.74
N ASN A 188 -18.06 12.55 7.35
CA ASN A 188 -17.78 12.91 5.96
C ASN A 188 -16.87 11.88 5.30
N ILE A 189 -16.70 12.00 3.97
CA ILE A 189 -15.73 11.17 3.24
C ILE A 189 -14.31 11.49 3.70
N ALA A 190 -13.61 10.45 4.17
CA ALA A 190 -12.17 10.47 4.42
C ALA A 190 -11.44 9.56 3.44
N LEU A 191 -10.21 9.93 3.07
CA LEU A 191 -9.37 9.18 2.15
C LEU A 191 -8.29 8.43 2.92
N LEU A 192 -8.03 7.19 2.54
CA LEU A 192 -6.86 6.44 2.98
C LEU A 192 -5.60 6.97 2.28
N GLY A 193 -4.44 6.77 2.88
CA GLY A 193 -3.16 7.10 2.28
C GLY A 193 -2.80 6.22 1.08
N ARG A 194 -1.52 6.19 0.73
CA ARG A 194 -1.00 5.32 -0.34
C ARG A 194 -1.34 3.86 -0.06
N GLY A 195 -1.71 3.11 -1.11
CA GLY A 195 -2.15 1.72 -0.97
C GLY A 195 -3.56 1.57 -0.38
N GLY A 196 -4.33 2.66 -0.25
CA GLY A 196 -5.62 2.65 0.41
C GLY A 196 -6.65 1.69 -0.17
N SER A 197 -6.68 1.46 -1.49
CA SER A 197 -7.58 0.44 -2.05
C SER A 197 -7.13 -1.00 -1.70
N ASP A 198 -5.82 -1.25 -1.56
CA ASP A 198 -5.30 -2.54 -1.07
C ASP A 198 -5.68 -2.71 0.40
N HIS A 199 -5.58 -1.63 1.20
CA HIS A 199 -6.02 -1.61 2.61
C HIS A 199 -7.54 -1.83 2.73
N THR A 200 -8.36 -1.19 1.88
CA THR A 200 -9.81 -1.47 1.83
C THR A 200 -10.09 -2.95 1.58
N ALA A 201 -9.38 -3.58 0.64
CA ALA A 201 -9.56 -4.99 0.32
C ALA A 201 -9.21 -5.91 1.50
N THR A 202 -8.11 -5.67 2.20
CA THR A 202 -7.73 -6.46 3.37
C THR A 202 -8.63 -6.20 4.57
N ALA A 203 -9.10 -4.97 4.76
CA ALA A 203 -10.09 -4.64 5.79
C ALA A 203 -11.42 -5.35 5.55
N LEU A 204 -11.92 -5.35 4.30
CA LEU A 204 -13.14 -6.11 3.95
C LEU A 204 -12.95 -7.61 4.12
N ALA A 205 -11.77 -8.14 3.77
CA ALA A 205 -11.46 -9.54 4.01
C ALA A 205 -11.51 -9.90 5.51
N ALA A 206 -10.98 -9.05 6.37
CA ALA A 206 -11.05 -9.23 7.81
C ALA A 206 -12.49 -9.11 8.35
N LEU A 207 -13.27 -8.14 7.86
CA LEU A 207 -14.66 -7.92 8.27
C LEU A 207 -15.59 -9.07 7.84
N LEU A 208 -15.37 -9.62 6.65
CA LEU A 208 -16.18 -10.68 6.05
C LEU A 208 -15.61 -12.09 6.29
N GLN A 209 -14.47 -12.20 6.98
CA GLN A 209 -13.76 -13.46 7.23
C GLN A 209 -13.44 -14.21 5.92
N ALA A 210 -12.92 -13.48 4.95
CA ALA A 210 -12.61 -14.03 3.64
C ALA A 210 -11.53 -15.13 3.72
N GLN A 211 -11.54 -16.02 2.74
CA GLN A 211 -10.54 -17.09 2.63
C GLN A 211 -9.15 -16.54 2.32
N ARG A 212 -9.07 -15.52 1.46
CA ARG A 212 -7.85 -14.82 1.05
C ARG A 212 -8.17 -13.49 0.37
N VAL A 213 -7.14 -12.67 0.21
CA VAL A 213 -7.15 -11.47 -0.63
C VAL A 213 -6.26 -11.67 -1.83
N VAL A 214 -6.70 -11.31 -3.03
CA VAL A 214 -5.88 -11.32 -4.24
C VAL A 214 -5.71 -9.90 -4.74
N LEU A 215 -4.48 -9.39 -4.66
CA LEU A 215 -4.11 -8.07 -5.17
C LEU A 215 -3.59 -8.22 -6.61
N TRP A 216 -4.41 -7.83 -7.57
CA TRP A 216 -4.05 -7.81 -8.98
C TRP A 216 -3.24 -6.56 -9.31
N LYS A 217 -2.08 -6.77 -9.90
CA LYS A 217 -1.11 -5.72 -10.23
C LYS A 217 -0.52 -5.95 -11.63
N ASP A 218 0.36 -5.07 -12.04
CA ASP A 218 1.18 -5.16 -13.26
C ASP A 218 2.58 -5.76 -13.00
N VAL A 219 2.72 -6.44 -11.87
CA VAL A 219 3.93 -7.20 -11.48
C VAL A 219 3.57 -8.61 -11.05
N LEU A 220 4.49 -9.56 -11.20
CA LEU A 220 4.27 -10.97 -10.87
C LEU A 220 4.21 -11.25 -9.35
N GLY A 221 4.80 -10.37 -8.54
CA GLY A 221 4.90 -10.51 -7.10
C GLY A 221 5.92 -9.55 -6.52
N ILE A 222 6.38 -9.83 -5.30
CA ILE A 222 7.49 -9.12 -4.66
C ILE A 222 8.78 -9.80 -5.07
N TYR A 223 9.75 -9.02 -5.56
CA TYR A 223 11.04 -9.53 -6.00
C TYR A 223 12.07 -9.45 -4.86
N PRO A 224 13.05 -10.38 -4.84
CA PRO A 224 14.12 -10.36 -3.84
C PRO A 224 14.92 -9.05 -3.80
N VAL A 225 15.11 -8.42 -4.95
CA VAL A 225 15.67 -7.08 -5.10
C VAL A 225 14.77 -6.29 -6.05
N ASN A 226 14.58 -5.01 -5.77
CA ASN A 226 13.75 -4.15 -6.61
C ASN A 226 14.31 -4.13 -8.05
N PRO A 227 13.51 -4.50 -9.07
CA PRO A 227 13.94 -4.57 -10.48
C PRO A 227 14.54 -3.28 -11.04
N ARG A 228 14.25 -2.11 -10.44
CA ARG A 228 14.86 -0.82 -10.82
C ARG A 228 16.38 -0.80 -10.71
N TRP A 229 16.96 -1.69 -9.90
CA TRP A 229 18.40 -1.83 -9.75
C TRP A 229 19.05 -2.67 -10.85
N GLY A 230 18.26 -3.18 -11.82
CA GLY A 230 18.74 -3.95 -12.96
C GLY A 230 19.07 -5.41 -12.66
N VAL A 231 18.83 -5.85 -11.42
CA VAL A 231 19.04 -7.24 -10.99
C VAL A 231 17.86 -8.11 -11.42
N GLN A 232 18.13 -9.16 -12.17
CA GLN A 232 17.10 -10.11 -12.63
C GLN A 232 16.88 -11.21 -11.58
N SER A 233 15.61 -11.49 -11.27
CA SER A 233 15.24 -12.52 -10.32
C SER A 233 13.79 -12.99 -10.57
N ALA A 234 13.42 -14.12 -10.00
CA ALA A 234 12.03 -14.55 -9.89
C ALA A 234 11.36 -13.87 -8.66
N PRO A 235 10.02 -13.72 -8.64
CA PRO A 235 9.33 -13.25 -7.46
C PRO A 235 9.47 -14.23 -6.30
N ILE A 236 9.50 -13.70 -5.07
CA ILE A 236 9.54 -14.48 -3.84
C ILE A 236 8.21 -15.24 -3.71
N PRO A 237 8.20 -16.57 -3.60
CA PRO A 237 6.95 -17.33 -3.55
C PRO A 237 6.16 -17.10 -2.26
N TYR A 238 6.84 -16.92 -1.11
CA TYR A 238 6.21 -16.73 0.19
C TYR A 238 6.98 -15.75 1.08
N LEU A 239 6.23 -14.85 1.73
CA LEU A 239 6.70 -13.96 2.78
C LEU A 239 5.81 -14.09 4.02
N GLY A 240 6.40 -14.06 5.21
CA GLY A 240 5.66 -13.79 6.43
C GLY A 240 5.11 -12.37 6.45
N TYR A 241 4.10 -12.12 7.27
CA TYR A 241 3.52 -10.77 7.39
C TYR A 241 4.56 -9.73 7.84
N ALA A 242 5.36 -10.08 8.85
CA ALA A 242 6.40 -9.20 9.36
C ALA A 242 7.48 -8.92 8.31
N GLU A 243 7.88 -9.92 7.53
CA GLU A 243 8.82 -9.78 6.42
C GLU A 243 8.27 -8.87 5.31
N ALA A 244 6.98 -9.03 4.98
CA ALA A 244 6.31 -8.17 3.98
C ALA A 244 6.22 -6.71 4.44
N ILE A 245 5.99 -6.47 5.73
CA ILE A 245 6.02 -5.12 6.33
C ILE A 245 7.42 -4.53 6.23
N GLU A 246 8.48 -5.28 6.53
CA GLU A 246 9.88 -4.85 6.40
C GLU A 246 10.22 -4.47 4.95
N PHE A 247 9.87 -5.33 3.97
CA PHE A 247 10.02 -4.99 2.55
C PHE A 247 9.31 -3.68 2.20
N SER A 248 8.10 -3.50 2.72
CA SER A 248 7.27 -2.32 2.43
C SER A 248 7.88 -1.04 3.01
N ASN A 249 8.44 -1.12 4.21
CA ASN A 249 9.11 0.01 4.88
C ASN A 249 10.40 0.41 4.16
N ALA A 250 11.15 -0.57 3.67
CA ALA A 250 12.47 -0.32 3.10
C ALA A 250 12.44 0.24 1.67
N ASP A 251 11.66 -0.34 0.75
CA ASP A 251 11.72 0.06 -0.67
C ASP A 251 10.42 -0.17 -1.45
N ALA A 252 9.40 -0.81 -0.86
CA ALA A 252 8.34 -1.37 -1.66
C ALA A 252 7.31 -0.32 -2.10
N THR A 253 7.28 -0.10 -3.39
CA THR A 253 6.12 0.51 -4.07
C THR A 253 4.98 -0.48 -4.28
N ILE A 254 5.20 -1.78 -4.03
CA ILE A 254 4.26 -2.87 -4.37
C ILE A 254 3.18 -3.04 -3.31
N LEU A 255 3.54 -2.93 -2.03
CA LEU A 255 2.63 -3.08 -0.90
C LEU A 255 2.85 -1.94 0.11
N HIS A 256 1.81 -1.47 0.77
CA HIS A 256 1.93 -0.54 1.89
C HIS A 256 1.80 -1.30 3.22
N PRO A 257 2.57 -0.97 4.28
CA PRO A 257 2.50 -1.70 5.57
C PRO A 257 1.08 -1.81 6.13
N ALA A 258 0.28 -0.75 6.04
CA ALA A 258 -1.11 -0.73 6.48
C ALA A 258 -2.00 -1.78 5.79
N THR A 259 -1.60 -2.29 4.61
CA THR A 259 -2.35 -3.33 3.91
C THR A 259 -2.31 -4.68 4.64
N VAL A 260 -1.25 -4.97 5.39
CA VAL A 260 -1.07 -6.26 6.08
C VAL A 260 -1.84 -6.30 7.39
N GLU A 261 -1.94 -5.17 8.08
CA GLU A 261 -2.49 -5.08 9.44
C GLU A 261 -3.89 -5.69 9.62
N PRO A 262 -4.90 -5.42 8.76
CA PRO A 262 -6.25 -5.94 8.98
C PRO A 262 -6.34 -7.47 8.97
N VAL A 263 -5.48 -8.13 8.22
CA VAL A 263 -5.50 -9.59 8.02
C VAL A 263 -4.52 -10.35 8.91
N TYR A 264 -3.57 -9.66 9.53
CA TYR A 264 -2.51 -10.24 10.34
C TYR A 264 -3.05 -11.14 11.46
N ALA A 265 -3.91 -10.60 12.32
CA ALA A 265 -4.43 -11.32 13.48
C ALA A 265 -5.34 -12.50 13.11
N MET A 266 -5.91 -12.50 11.92
CA MET A 266 -6.81 -13.54 11.43
C MET A 266 -6.10 -14.59 10.56
N GLY A 267 -4.85 -14.39 10.24
CA GLY A 267 -4.07 -15.27 9.38
C GLY A 267 -4.58 -15.36 7.93
N ILE A 268 -5.30 -14.34 7.44
CA ILE A 268 -5.87 -14.34 6.08
C ILE A 268 -4.76 -14.03 5.07
N PRO A 269 -4.42 -14.94 4.14
CA PRO A 269 -3.33 -14.72 3.21
C PRO A 269 -3.66 -13.66 2.15
N ILE A 270 -2.61 -12.92 1.75
CA ILE A 270 -2.65 -12.00 0.62
C ILE A 270 -1.84 -12.62 -0.52
N GLU A 271 -2.42 -12.69 -1.73
CA GLU A 271 -1.73 -13.08 -2.94
C GLU A 271 -1.49 -11.85 -3.82
N ILE A 272 -0.26 -11.66 -4.28
CA ILE A 272 0.06 -10.64 -5.29
C ILE A 272 0.22 -11.36 -6.62
N ARG A 273 -0.59 -10.96 -7.62
CA ARG A 273 -0.65 -11.60 -8.94
C ARG A 273 -0.66 -10.57 -10.07
N HIS A 274 -0.13 -10.97 -11.22
CA HIS A 274 -0.18 -10.17 -12.43
C HIS A 274 -1.49 -10.42 -13.20
N LEU A 275 -2.28 -9.36 -13.49
CA LEU A 275 -3.58 -9.51 -14.15
C LEU A 275 -3.47 -10.17 -15.53
N ALA A 276 -2.68 -9.63 -16.44
CA ALA A 276 -2.56 -10.17 -17.80
C ALA A 276 -1.90 -11.56 -17.89
N ARG A 277 -1.27 -12.02 -16.81
CA ARG A 277 -0.59 -13.34 -16.73
C ARG A 277 -1.26 -14.27 -15.71
N TYR A 278 -2.53 -14.05 -15.41
CA TYR A 278 -3.26 -14.79 -14.39
C TYR A 278 -3.36 -16.31 -14.64
N LYS A 279 -3.24 -16.75 -15.91
CA LYS A 279 -3.22 -18.17 -16.29
C LYS A 279 -1.88 -18.86 -16.02
N GLU A 280 -0.81 -18.10 -15.78
CA GLU A 280 0.51 -18.66 -15.48
C GLU A 280 0.55 -19.12 -14.01
N ASN A 281 0.29 -20.43 -13.81
CA ASN A 281 0.34 -21.04 -12.49
C ASN A 281 1.76 -20.99 -11.91
N GLY A 282 1.89 -20.49 -10.67
CA GLY A 282 3.15 -20.50 -9.92
C GLY A 282 3.85 -19.14 -9.80
N MET A 283 3.55 -18.16 -10.67
CA MET A 283 4.16 -16.83 -10.57
C MET A 283 3.30 -15.88 -9.72
N LYS A 284 3.50 -15.94 -8.41
CA LYS A 284 2.85 -15.05 -7.43
C LYS A 284 3.70 -14.97 -6.16
N THR A 285 3.47 -13.94 -5.37
CA THR A 285 3.91 -13.90 -3.98
C THR A 285 2.68 -14.14 -3.07
N VAL A 286 2.81 -15.06 -2.13
CA VAL A 286 1.84 -15.25 -1.05
C VAL A 286 2.42 -14.61 0.21
N ILE A 287 1.65 -13.75 0.86
CA ILE A 287 1.97 -13.18 2.17
C ILE A 287 1.01 -13.82 3.18
N GLY A 288 1.56 -14.39 4.23
CA GLY A 288 0.78 -15.14 5.22
C GLY A 288 1.41 -15.13 6.60
N PRO A 289 0.96 -16.01 7.51
CA PRO A 289 1.52 -16.11 8.85
C PRO A 289 3.05 -16.26 8.83
N ASP A 290 3.70 -15.66 9.82
CA ASP A 290 5.14 -15.77 9.96
C ASP A 290 5.52 -17.23 10.28
N ILE A 291 6.39 -17.80 9.46
CA ILE A 291 6.89 -19.19 9.61
C ILE A 291 8.34 -19.07 10.04
N GLU A 292 8.68 -19.71 11.15
CA GLU A 292 10.08 -19.89 11.53
C GLU A 292 10.74 -20.87 10.56
N VAL A 293 11.62 -20.34 9.72
CA VAL A 293 12.46 -21.09 8.80
C VAL A 293 13.90 -20.81 9.19
N GLU A 294 14.80 -21.75 8.95
CA GLU A 294 16.24 -21.59 9.12
C GLU A 294 16.78 -20.29 8.45
N PRO A 295 17.95 -19.76 8.84
CA PRO A 295 18.44 -18.48 8.36
C PRO A 295 18.46 -18.44 6.83
N ASN A 296 17.50 -17.70 6.28
CA ASN A 296 17.24 -17.65 4.86
C ASN A 296 17.04 -16.20 4.44
N ILE A 297 17.91 -15.69 3.58
CA ILE A 297 17.77 -14.35 3.01
C ILE A 297 16.76 -14.42 1.85
N LYS A 298 15.51 -14.06 2.11
CA LYS A 298 14.46 -14.03 1.09
C LYS A 298 14.64 -12.89 0.09
N GLY A 299 15.31 -11.81 0.50
CA GLY A 299 15.61 -10.71 -0.38
C GLY A 299 16.32 -9.56 0.32
N ILE A 300 16.73 -8.59 -0.47
CA ILE A 300 17.49 -7.42 -0.02
C ILE A 300 16.76 -6.16 -0.45
N ALA A 301 16.14 -5.48 0.52
CA ALA A 301 15.53 -4.18 0.28
C ALA A 301 16.57 -3.07 0.46
N CYS A 302 16.49 -2.01 -0.36
CA CYS A 302 17.50 -0.96 -0.39
C CYS A 302 16.89 0.43 -0.35
N ILE A 303 17.28 1.23 0.66
CA ILE A 303 17.00 2.66 0.72
C ILE A 303 18.29 3.42 0.42
N PRO A 304 18.41 4.08 -0.74
CA PRO A 304 19.59 4.86 -1.08
C PRO A 304 19.63 6.18 -0.31
N ARG A 305 20.82 6.67 -0.04
CA ARG A 305 21.11 7.98 0.56
C ARG A 305 20.37 8.18 1.88
N VAL A 306 20.91 7.60 2.93
CA VAL A 306 20.40 7.71 4.30
C VAL A 306 21.39 8.42 5.22
N ALA A 307 20.89 8.86 6.36
CA ALA A 307 21.71 9.34 7.47
C ALA A 307 21.31 8.64 8.76
N CYS A 308 22.28 8.18 9.51
CA CYS A 308 22.12 7.63 10.84
C CYS A 308 22.35 8.74 11.87
N VAL A 309 21.38 8.97 12.75
CA VAL A 309 21.41 10.01 13.79
C VAL A 309 21.41 9.32 15.15
N ASN A 310 22.43 9.57 15.97
CA ASN A 310 22.55 9.06 17.32
C ASN A 310 22.11 10.13 18.32
N VAL A 311 21.25 9.75 19.27
CA VAL A 311 20.67 10.62 20.29
C VAL A 311 20.98 10.06 21.65
N GLU A 312 21.57 10.86 22.53
CA GLU A 312 21.87 10.48 23.92
C GLU A 312 20.63 10.64 24.79
N VAL A 313 20.29 9.60 25.55
CA VAL A 313 19.18 9.60 26.51
C VAL A 313 19.70 9.96 27.89
N ARG A 314 19.32 11.14 28.40
CA ARG A 314 19.83 11.66 29.68
C ARG A 314 19.17 11.06 30.93
N TYR A 315 17.87 10.73 30.83
CA TYR A 315 17.08 10.25 31.97
C TYR A 315 16.23 9.04 31.55
N ALA A 316 16.66 7.87 32.00
CA ALA A 316 15.98 6.62 31.64
C ALA A 316 14.52 6.51 32.15
N GLN A 317 14.14 7.26 33.21
CA GLN A 317 12.80 7.19 33.80
C GLN A 317 11.72 7.83 32.91
N ASP A 318 12.08 8.87 32.16
CA ASP A 318 11.15 9.60 31.29
C ASP A 318 11.35 9.27 29.81
N ALA A 319 12.34 8.42 29.50
CA ALA A 319 12.76 8.11 28.12
C ALA A 319 11.60 7.61 27.22
N ALA A 320 10.70 6.80 27.77
CA ALA A 320 9.57 6.26 26.99
C ALA A 320 8.56 7.36 26.61
N LEU A 321 8.30 8.31 27.51
CA LEU A 321 7.41 9.44 27.24
C LEU A 321 8.04 10.43 26.27
N GLU A 322 9.32 10.78 26.49
CA GLU A 322 10.08 11.65 25.57
C GLU A 322 10.15 11.05 24.16
N LEU A 323 10.34 9.74 24.05
CA LEU A 323 10.34 9.03 22.77
C LEU A 323 8.99 9.08 22.09
N SER A 324 7.90 8.83 22.85
CA SER A 324 6.52 8.89 22.33
C SER A 324 6.22 10.26 21.74
N ASP A 325 6.53 11.32 22.50
CA ASP A 325 6.32 12.69 22.05
C ASP A 325 7.17 13.05 20.82
N LEU A 326 8.43 12.58 20.80
CA LEU A 326 9.35 12.82 19.69
C LEU A 326 8.86 12.12 18.41
N LEU A 327 8.41 10.86 18.52
CA LEU A 327 7.87 10.11 17.39
C LEU A 327 6.59 10.77 16.86
N GLN A 328 5.75 11.30 17.75
CA GLN A 328 4.55 12.05 17.36
C GLN A 328 4.93 13.32 16.58
N GLU A 329 5.89 14.14 17.07
CA GLU A 329 6.32 15.35 16.36
C GLU A 329 6.95 15.04 14.99
N LEU A 330 7.75 13.97 14.88
CA LEU A 330 8.33 13.53 13.62
C LEU A 330 7.22 13.11 12.62
N ASN A 331 6.22 12.38 13.10
CA ASN A 331 5.07 11.97 12.28
C ASN A 331 4.22 13.16 11.83
N GLU A 332 3.90 14.10 12.71
CA GLU A 332 3.16 15.33 12.38
C GLU A 332 3.90 16.21 11.36
N ALA A 333 5.24 16.19 11.41
CA ALA A 333 6.10 16.86 10.45
C ALA A 333 6.27 16.07 9.13
N ASN A 334 5.63 14.90 8.98
CA ASN A 334 5.80 13.96 7.86
C ASN A 334 7.29 13.61 7.61
N ILE A 335 8.05 13.39 8.68
CA ILE A 335 9.42 12.89 8.59
C ILE A 335 9.41 11.37 8.54
N ARG A 336 9.93 10.81 7.46
CA ARG A 336 10.05 9.35 7.32
C ARG A 336 11.20 8.83 8.18
N ILE A 337 10.91 7.84 9.01
CA ILE A 337 11.93 7.07 9.74
C ILE A 337 12.12 5.75 8.97
N CYS A 338 13.33 5.52 8.45
CA CYS A 338 13.67 4.29 7.72
C CYS A 338 13.89 3.12 8.66
N SER A 339 14.51 3.39 9.80
CA SER A 339 14.75 2.43 10.88
C SER A 339 14.94 3.17 12.19
N PHE A 340 14.63 2.47 13.28
CA PHE A 340 14.74 3.00 14.62
C PHE A 340 15.20 1.91 15.58
N GLU A 341 16.17 2.25 16.42
CA GLU A 341 16.72 1.36 17.42
C GLU A 341 16.84 2.08 18.77
N THR A 342 16.48 1.40 19.86
CA THR A 342 16.56 1.95 21.20
C THR A 342 17.44 1.10 22.10
N THR A 343 18.28 1.76 22.88
CA THR A 343 18.96 1.18 24.05
C THR A 343 18.65 2.03 25.28
N ASN A 344 19.04 1.57 26.45
CA ASN A 344 18.83 2.32 27.69
C ASN A 344 19.60 3.65 27.73
N ALA A 345 20.60 3.84 26.88
CA ALA A 345 21.47 5.00 26.88
C ALA A 345 21.39 5.83 25.59
N GLN A 346 20.90 5.25 24.52
CA GLN A 346 20.96 5.87 23.19
C GLN A 346 19.80 5.46 22.31
N TRP A 347 19.28 6.40 21.52
CA TRP A 347 18.38 6.14 20.39
C TRP A 347 19.14 6.36 19.10
N ARG A 348 18.86 5.50 18.13
CA ARG A 348 19.38 5.60 16.77
C ARG A 348 18.23 5.71 15.79
N PHE A 349 18.25 6.77 14.98
CA PHE A 349 17.29 6.97 13.90
C PHE A 349 18.00 6.91 12.55
N VAL A 350 17.43 6.24 11.58
CA VAL A 350 17.87 6.30 10.19
C VAL A 350 16.83 7.05 9.38
N PHE A 351 17.24 8.17 8.79
CA PHE A 351 16.39 9.02 7.95
C PHE A 351 16.85 9.00 6.50
N PRO A 352 15.93 9.22 5.50
CA PRO A 352 16.36 9.62 4.17
C PRO A 352 17.21 10.89 4.25
N GLN A 353 18.28 10.96 3.47
CA GLN A 353 19.24 12.08 3.53
C GLN A 353 18.60 13.46 3.40
N HIS A 354 17.54 13.58 2.57
CA HIS A 354 16.86 14.85 2.34
C HIS A 354 16.00 15.32 3.53
N GLU A 355 15.69 14.44 4.47
CA GLU A 355 14.87 14.74 5.65
C GLU A 355 15.71 14.93 6.92
N VAL A 356 17.00 14.56 6.90
CA VAL A 356 17.85 14.55 8.10
C VAL A 356 17.92 15.92 8.79
N SER A 357 18.02 17.00 8.03
CA SER A 357 18.11 18.35 8.62
C SER A 357 16.87 18.73 9.41
N ARG A 358 15.68 18.41 8.87
CA ARG A 358 14.39 18.63 9.55
C ARG A 358 14.23 17.72 10.76
N GLY A 359 14.55 16.44 10.62
CA GLY A 359 14.49 15.46 11.71
C GLY A 359 15.41 15.85 12.87
N VAL A 360 16.67 16.20 12.58
CA VAL A 360 17.63 16.67 13.59
C VAL A 360 17.19 17.96 14.29
N GLN A 361 16.53 18.89 13.57
CA GLN A 361 15.97 20.10 14.20
C GLN A 361 14.87 19.77 15.21
N ILE A 362 14.00 18.81 14.90
CA ILE A 362 12.95 18.37 15.83
C ILE A 362 13.59 17.68 17.04
N ILE A 363 14.51 16.74 16.82
CA ILE A 363 15.19 16.01 17.89
C ILE A 363 15.90 16.98 18.85
N LYS A 364 16.64 17.97 18.34
CA LYS A 364 17.40 18.95 19.12
C LYS A 364 16.56 19.83 20.04
N ARG A 365 15.24 19.91 19.84
CA ARG A 365 14.35 20.65 20.75
C ARG A 365 14.18 19.95 22.10
N ARG A 366 14.31 18.62 22.12
CA ARG A 366 14.04 17.76 23.29
C ARG A 366 15.27 17.01 23.78
N CYS A 367 16.12 16.57 22.86
CA CYS A 367 17.24 15.66 23.16
C CYS A 367 18.58 16.25 22.71
N SER A 368 19.65 15.71 23.28
CA SER A 368 21.01 15.99 22.79
C SER A 368 21.30 15.05 21.63
N VAL A 369 21.46 15.61 20.43
CA VAL A 369 22.02 14.86 19.29
C VAL A 369 23.50 14.76 19.48
N VAL A 370 24.02 13.54 19.52
CA VAL A 370 25.45 13.26 19.71
C VAL A 370 26.21 13.50 18.41
N ASP A 371 25.75 12.80 17.35
CA ASP A 371 26.34 12.88 16.03
C ASP A 371 25.32 12.40 14.96
N TYR A 372 25.65 12.61 13.70
CA TYR A 372 25.01 11.92 12.59
C TYR A 372 26.02 11.68 11.45
N GLU A 373 25.82 10.57 10.75
CA GLU A 373 26.68 10.13 9.67
C GLU A 373 25.85 9.78 8.42
N TYR A 374 26.41 10.10 7.25
CA TYR A 374 25.78 9.81 5.96
C TYR A 374 26.26 8.48 5.39
N PHE A 375 25.34 7.73 4.82
CA PHE A 375 25.60 6.47 4.13
C PHE A 375 25.02 6.49 2.72
N ALA A 376 25.65 5.76 1.82
CA ALA A 376 25.20 5.62 0.45
C ALA A 376 23.86 4.86 0.37
N ALA A 377 23.70 3.86 1.25
CA ALA A 377 22.46 3.08 1.34
C ALA A 377 22.30 2.42 2.71
N MET A 378 21.03 2.12 3.05
CA MET A 378 20.64 1.11 4.01
C MET A 378 20.13 -0.11 3.24
N LEU A 379 20.75 -1.27 3.45
CA LEU A 379 20.29 -2.56 2.95
C LEU A 379 19.64 -3.32 4.08
N SER A 380 18.48 -3.94 3.80
CA SER A 380 17.76 -4.80 4.74
C SER A 380 17.72 -6.22 4.19
N PHE A 381 18.39 -7.15 4.85
CA PHE A 381 18.43 -8.58 4.51
C PHE A 381 17.22 -9.26 5.15
N ILE A 382 16.13 -9.34 4.39
CA ILE A 382 14.83 -9.80 4.86
C ILE A 382 14.81 -11.33 5.02
N GLY A 383 14.29 -11.79 6.16
CA GLY A 383 14.26 -13.21 6.53
C GLY A 383 15.50 -13.64 7.32
N CYS A 384 16.62 -12.91 7.24
CA CYS A 384 17.84 -13.19 7.98
C CYS A 384 17.74 -12.69 9.42
N ARG A 385 17.92 -13.58 10.39
CA ARG A 385 17.87 -13.27 11.83
C ARG A 385 19.17 -13.57 12.54
N ASP A 386 20.14 -14.16 11.86
CA ASP A 386 21.45 -14.52 12.40
C ASP A 386 22.52 -13.55 11.89
N ILE A 387 22.99 -12.67 12.79
CA ILE A 387 23.96 -11.63 12.45
C ILE A 387 25.35 -12.22 12.19
N ASP A 388 25.72 -13.29 12.91
CA ASP A 388 27.04 -13.93 12.76
C ASP A 388 27.10 -14.65 11.40
N TYR A 389 26.00 -15.36 11.02
CA TYR A 389 25.85 -15.94 9.70
C TYR A 389 25.98 -14.89 8.59
N LEU A 390 25.28 -13.76 8.72
CA LEU A 390 25.36 -12.71 7.71
C LEU A 390 26.76 -12.08 7.65
N GLN A 391 27.41 -11.87 8.79
CA GLN A 391 28.78 -11.33 8.86
C GLN A 391 29.79 -12.28 8.17
N GLU A 392 29.69 -13.58 8.42
CA GLU A 392 30.51 -14.58 7.74
C GLU A 392 30.33 -14.49 6.21
N LYS A 393 29.10 -14.49 5.76
CA LYS A 393 28.80 -14.39 4.31
C LYS A 393 29.29 -13.08 3.71
N LEU A 394 29.04 -11.95 4.37
CA LEU A 394 29.47 -10.64 3.90
C LEU A 394 30.99 -10.50 3.89
N SER A 395 31.73 -11.23 4.74
CA SER A 395 33.21 -11.20 4.76
C SER A 395 33.85 -11.67 3.45
N LEU A 396 33.10 -12.41 2.63
CA LEU A 396 33.53 -12.84 1.29
C LEU A 396 33.52 -11.69 0.27
N TYR A 397 32.82 -10.59 0.58
CA TYR A 397 32.72 -9.42 -0.28
C TYR A 397 33.64 -8.31 0.23
N HIS A 398 34.50 -7.78 -0.62
CA HIS A 398 35.42 -6.70 -0.28
C HIS A 398 34.64 -5.43 0.10
N ASP A 399 35.08 -4.73 1.17
CA ASP A 399 34.56 -3.44 1.67
C ASP A 399 33.40 -3.47 2.71
N VAL A 400 33.12 -4.60 3.35
CA VAL A 400 32.12 -4.63 4.45
C VAL A 400 32.65 -4.03 5.76
N ASN A 401 33.96 -3.89 5.91
CA ASN A 401 34.62 -3.41 7.16
C ASN A 401 34.22 -1.97 7.57
N GLU A 402 33.59 -1.18 6.68
CA GLU A 402 33.07 0.16 6.97
C GLU A 402 31.55 0.18 7.19
N SER A 403 30.89 -0.98 7.19
CA SER A 403 29.44 -1.10 7.31
C SER A 403 29.02 -1.30 8.76
N GLN A 404 27.94 -0.65 9.18
CA GLN A 404 27.31 -0.87 10.48
C GLN A 404 26.16 -1.86 10.31
N LEU A 405 26.15 -2.94 11.11
CA LEU A 405 25.08 -3.93 11.13
C LEU A 405 24.26 -3.77 12.41
N TYR A 406 22.95 -3.92 12.28
CA TYR A 406 22.01 -4.00 13.38
C TYR A 406 20.81 -4.88 13.01
N GLN A 407 20.18 -5.47 14.01
CA GLN A 407 19.15 -6.48 13.83
C GLN A 407 17.76 -5.96 14.20
N SER A 408 16.77 -6.27 13.37
CA SER A 408 15.35 -6.16 13.70
C SER A 408 14.75 -7.53 14.01
N ALA A 409 13.42 -7.60 14.18
CA ALA A 409 12.74 -8.87 14.47
C ALA A 409 12.82 -9.88 13.32
N THR A 410 12.89 -9.44 12.08
CA THR A 410 12.78 -10.28 10.87
C THR A 410 13.88 -10.04 9.85
N SER A 411 14.80 -9.13 10.12
CA SER A 411 15.85 -8.74 9.17
C SER A 411 17.10 -8.20 9.88
N ILE A 412 18.19 -8.17 9.14
CA ILE A 412 19.41 -7.49 9.52
C ILE A 412 19.61 -6.32 8.57
N HIS A 413 19.89 -5.17 9.13
CA HIS A 413 20.14 -3.95 8.37
C HIS A 413 21.63 -3.64 8.30
N MET A 414 22.09 -3.21 7.15
CA MET A 414 23.45 -2.78 6.89
C MET A 414 23.46 -1.35 6.37
N LEU A 415 24.17 -0.46 7.08
CA LEU A 415 24.48 0.88 6.59
C LEU A 415 25.79 0.84 5.82
N SER A 416 25.76 1.13 4.52
CA SER A 416 26.92 1.04 3.63
C SER A 416 27.31 2.41 3.06
N LYS A 417 28.63 2.68 3.04
CA LYS A 417 29.22 3.85 2.37
C LYS A 417 29.50 3.60 0.88
N ARG A 418 29.40 2.38 0.42
CA ARG A 418 29.70 2.00 -0.97
C ARG A 418 28.72 2.66 -1.94
N ALA A 419 29.24 3.48 -2.86
CA ALA A 419 28.44 4.32 -3.75
C ALA A 419 27.78 3.55 -4.91
N ASP A 420 28.40 2.45 -5.40
CA ASP A 420 27.85 1.63 -6.50
C ASP A 420 26.87 0.60 -5.95
N ILE A 421 25.65 1.08 -5.68
CA ILE A 421 24.58 0.28 -5.07
C ILE A 421 24.14 -0.86 -6.00
N SER A 422 24.00 -0.61 -7.31
CA SER A 422 23.54 -1.63 -8.27
C SER A 422 24.49 -2.81 -8.31
N ARG A 423 25.79 -2.55 -8.39
CA ARG A 423 26.81 -3.59 -8.39
C ARG A 423 26.86 -4.33 -7.04
N MET A 424 26.73 -3.60 -5.92
CA MET A 424 26.68 -4.19 -4.60
C MET A 424 25.51 -5.15 -4.44
N LEU A 425 24.30 -4.76 -4.91
CA LEU A 425 23.12 -5.61 -4.87
C LEU A 425 23.25 -6.83 -5.78
N ASP A 426 23.85 -6.69 -6.98
CA ASP A 426 24.09 -7.79 -7.89
C ASP A 426 25.05 -8.83 -7.28
N GLU A 427 26.16 -8.37 -6.70
CA GLU A 427 27.10 -9.23 -5.98
C GLU A 427 26.41 -9.98 -4.80
N MET A 428 25.53 -9.31 -4.06
CA MET A 428 24.84 -9.87 -2.88
C MET A 428 23.64 -10.77 -3.25
N MET A 429 23.20 -10.79 -4.51
CA MET A 429 22.13 -11.71 -4.95
C MET A 429 22.52 -13.18 -4.80
N ALA A 430 23.79 -13.52 -4.82
CA ALA A 430 24.26 -14.88 -4.54
C ALA A 430 23.82 -15.36 -3.14
N LEU A 431 23.76 -14.46 -2.15
CA LEU A 431 23.31 -14.77 -0.80
C LEU A 431 21.82 -15.18 -0.74
N VAL A 432 21.00 -14.58 -1.62
CA VAL A 432 19.57 -14.92 -1.74
C VAL A 432 19.40 -16.28 -2.44
N SER A 433 20.22 -16.57 -3.43
CA SER A 433 20.13 -17.80 -4.23
C SER A 433 20.58 -19.04 -3.45
N GLU A 434 21.66 -18.91 -2.67
CA GLU A 434 22.19 -20.00 -1.81
C GLU A 434 21.19 -20.42 -0.71
N SER A 435 20.31 -19.51 -0.30
CA SER A 435 19.32 -19.77 0.75
C SER A 435 18.06 -20.51 0.24
N ASN A 436 17.88 -20.62 -1.09
CA ASN A 436 16.72 -21.24 -1.72
C ASN A 436 17.01 -22.68 -2.25
N GLU A 437 18.24 -23.18 -2.13
CA GLU A 437 18.64 -24.56 -2.41
C GLU A 437 18.62 -25.41 -1.13
#